data_18c67ec66269b6cbd1c2aa12fa5606f9
#
_entry.id   18c67ec66269b6cbd1c2aa12fa5606f9
#
_cell.length_a   1.000
_cell.length_b   1.000
_cell.length_c   1.000
_cell.angle_alpha   90.00
_cell.angle_beta   90.00
_cell.angle_gamma   90.00
#
_symmetry.space_group_name_H-M   'P 1'
#
loop_
_entity.id
_entity.type
_entity.pdbx_description
1 polymer ?
#
loop_
_entity_poly.entity_id
_entity_poly.type
_entity_poly.pdbx_seq_one_letter_code
_entity_poly.pdbx_strand_id
1 'polypeptide(L)' 'MDDQDQETIKHRLAELETEHRDLDDVIAQITDGILFDQIQVQRLKKRKLLLKDEILRLRSRLIPDSIA' A
#
# COMPACT_ATOMS: atom_id res chain seq x y z
N MET A 1 11.91 6.93 -19.25
CA MET A 1 12.37 6.23 -18.06
C MET A 1 11.77 4.85 -17.99
N ASP A 2 12.55 3.90 -17.66
CA ASP A 2 12.14 2.51 -17.69
C ASP A 2 11.52 2.14 -16.34
N ASP A 3 10.27 1.76 -16.33
CA ASP A 3 9.59 1.34 -15.11
C ASP A 3 10.19 0.07 -14.53
N GLN A 4 11.00 -0.62 -15.27
CA GLN A 4 11.61 -1.86 -14.81
C GLN A 4 12.96 -1.64 -14.14
N ASP A 5 13.41 -0.41 -14.08
CA ASP A 5 14.61 -0.08 -13.34
C ASP A 5 14.38 -0.38 -11.86
N GLN A 6 15.27 -1.18 -11.28
CA GLN A 6 15.13 -1.58 -9.89
C GLN A 6 15.11 -0.40 -8.94
N GLU A 7 15.88 0.62 -9.22
CA GLU A 7 15.89 1.81 -8.36
C GLU A 7 14.54 2.51 -8.38
N THR A 8 13.94 2.63 -9.55
CA THR A 8 12.63 3.23 -9.68
C THR A 8 11.58 2.40 -8.95
N ILE A 9 11.64 1.10 -9.08
CA ILE A 9 10.70 0.20 -8.42
C ILE A 9 10.84 0.31 -6.90
N LYS A 10 12.06 0.32 -6.38
CA LYS A 10 12.29 0.45 -4.95
C LYS A 10 11.75 1.75 -4.41
N HIS A 11 11.97 2.83 -5.14
CA HIS A 11 11.49 4.14 -4.73
C HIS A 11 9.96 4.16 -4.69
N ARG A 12 9.34 3.65 -5.74
CA ARG A 12 7.89 3.57 -5.80
C ARG A 12 7.34 2.69 -4.70
N LEU A 13 8.00 1.57 -4.44
CA LEU A 13 7.58 0.65 -3.40
C LEU A 13 7.62 1.32 -2.02
N ALA A 14 8.68 2.08 -1.74
CA ALA A 14 8.78 2.79 -0.48
C ALA A 14 7.65 3.80 -0.30
N GLU A 15 7.29 4.50 -1.37
CA GLU A 15 6.19 5.44 -1.33
C GLU A 15 4.87 4.75 -1.03
N LEU A 16 4.64 3.63 -1.70
CA LEU A 16 3.40 2.89 -1.50
C LEU A 16 3.30 2.31 -0.10
N GLU A 17 4.41 1.83 0.43
CA GLU A 17 4.42 1.31 1.78
C GLU A 17 4.15 2.39 2.81
N THR A 18 4.67 3.58 2.58
CA THR A 18 4.39 4.71 3.45
C THR A 18 2.91 5.07 3.41
N GLU A 19 2.34 5.15 2.21
CA GLU A 19 0.92 5.45 2.06
C GLU A 19 0.06 4.38 2.74
N HIS A 20 0.44 3.12 2.59
CA HIS A 20 -0.30 2.03 3.20
C HIS A 20 -0.30 2.16 4.72
N ARG A 21 0.85 2.47 5.29
CA ARG A 21 0.96 2.66 6.74
C ARG A 21 0.13 3.86 7.21
N ASP A 22 0.20 4.95 6.45
CA ASP A 22 -0.56 6.15 6.82
C ASP A 22 -2.05 5.87 6.81
N LEU A 23 -2.52 5.14 5.81
CA LEU A 23 -3.94 4.77 5.75
C LEU A 23 -4.34 3.89 6.92
N ASP A 24 -3.49 2.96 7.28
CA ASP A 24 -3.74 2.08 8.42
C ASP A 24 -3.91 2.91 9.70
N ASP A 25 -3.03 3.89 9.90
CA ASP A 25 -3.09 4.76 11.06
C ASP A 25 -4.36 5.61 11.05
N VAL A 26 -4.73 6.16 9.90
CA VAL A 26 -5.93 6.96 9.79
C VAL A 26 -7.17 6.13 10.09
N ILE A 27 -7.24 4.92 9.55
CA ILE A 27 -8.36 4.03 9.81
C ILE A 27 -8.45 3.71 11.30
N ALA A 28 -7.33 3.44 11.93
CA ALA A 28 -7.31 3.14 13.36
C ALA A 28 -7.81 4.33 14.18
N GLN A 29 -7.39 5.53 13.82
CA GLN A 29 -7.82 6.73 14.53
C GLN A 29 -9.31 6.99 14.36
N ILE A 30 -9.82 6.81 13.17
CA ILE A 30 -11.24 7.03 12.89
C ILE A 30 -12.09 6.02 13.65
N THR A 31 -11.69 4.75 13.61
CA THR A 31 -12.49 3.69 14.23
C THR A 31 -12.33 3.63 15.74
N ASP A 32 -11.38 4.36 16.29
CA ASP A 32 -11.22 4.45 17.75
C ASP A 32 -12.28 5.36 18.38
N GLY A 33 -12.98 6.16 17.59
CA GLY A 33 -14.04 7.02 18.08
C GLY A 33 -15.33 6.26 18.29
N ILE A 34 -16.22 6.84 19.10
CA ILE A 34 -17.51 6.23 19.34
C ILE A 34 -18.38 6.29 18.09
N LEU A 35 -18.34 7.43 17.42
CA LEU A 35 -19.09 7.61 16.18
C LEU A 35 -18.13 7.83 15.04
N PHE A 36 -18.24 7.03 14.03
CA PHE A 36 -17.42 7.21 12.84
C PHE A 36 -18.23 6.89 11.59
N ASP A 37 -17.79 7.44 10.47
CA ASP A 37 -18.44 7.25 9.18
C ASP A 37 -18.00 5.92 8.57
N GLN A 38 -18.90 4.96 8.59
CA GLN A 38 -18.58 3.63 8.06
C GLN A 38 -18.28 3.66 6.56
N ILE A 39 -18.93 4.56 5.83
CA ILE A 39 -18.69 4.67 4.40
C ILE A 39 -17.27 5.17 4.16
N GLN A 40 -16.83 6.14 4.92
CA GLN A 40 -15.46 6.64 4.82
C GLN A 40 -14.45 5.55 5.16
N VAL A 41 -14.71 4.81 6.20
CA VAL A 41 -13.82 3.71 6.60
C VAL A 41 -13.74 2.67 5.50
N GLN A 42 -14.86 2.32 4.90
CA GLN A 42 -14.86 1.34 3.82
C GLN A 42 -14.05 1.83 2.62
N ARG A 43 -14.15 3.12 2.30
CA ARG A 43 -13.37 3.68 1.20
C ARG A 43 -11.88 3.62 1.50
N LEU A 44 -11.51 3.94 2.72
CA LEU A 44 -10.11 3.91 3.12
C LEU A 44 -9.56 2.48 3.12
N LYS A 45 -10.37 1.53 3.58
CA LYS A 45 -9.95 0.14 3.56
C LYS A 45 -9.78 -0.38 2.14
N LYS A 46 -10.66 0.03 1.24
CA LYS A 46 -10.54 -0.37 -0.16
C LYS A 46 -9.26 0.19 -0.75
N ARG A 47 -8.96 1.45 -0.46
CA ARG A 47 -7.73 2.07 -0.93
C ARG A 47 -6.51 1.34 -0.39
N LYS A 48 -6.56 0.97 0.89
CA LYS A 48 -5.47 0.22 1.51
C LYS A 48 -5.23 -1.11 0.80
N LEU A 49 -6.31 -1.80 0.45
CA LEU A 49 -6.20 -3.07 -0.26
C LEU A 49 -5.59 -2.89 -1.64
N LEU A 50 -5.96 -1.82 -2.34
CA LEU A 50 -5.38 -1.53 -3.65
C LEU A 50 -3.89 -1.24 -3.53
N LEU A 51 -3.49 -0.49 -2.52
CA LEU A 51 -2.08 -0.21 -2.28
C LEU A 51 -1.32 -1.49 -1.97
N LYS A 52 -1.89 -2.34 -1.16
CA LYS A 52 -1.24 -3.60 -0.82
C LYS A 52 -1.05 -4.47 -2.07
N ASP A 53 -2.04 -4.49 -2.93
CA ASP A 53 -1.94 -5.24 -4.17
C ASP A 53 -0.80 -4.71 -5.05
N GLU A 54 -0.69 -3.41 -5.17
CA GLU A 54 0.39 -2.80 -5.92
C GLU A 54 1.76 -3.10 -5.30
N ILE A 55 1.83 -3.03 -3.98
CA ILE A 55 3.06 -3.35 -3.26
C ILE A 55 3.52 -4.76 -3.58
N LEU A 56 2.60 -5.70 -3.53
CA LEU A 56 2.94 -7.09 -3.80
C LEU A 56 3.40 -7.29 -5.24
N ARG A 57 2.78 -6.60 -6.17
CA ARG A 57 3.20 -6.68 -7.57
C ARG A 57 4.60 -6.14 -7.76
N LEU A 58 4.90 -5.01 -7.15
CA LEU A 58 6.23 -4.42 -7.28
C LEU A 58 7.29 -5.26 -6.60
N ARG A 59 6.97 -5.81 -5.44
CA ARG A 59 7.91 -6.70 -4.77
C ARG A 59 8.22 -7.92 -5.63
N SER A 60 7.22 -8.42 -6.31
CA SER A 60 7.41 -9.57 -7.20
C SER A 60 8.42 -9.26 -8.29
N ARG A 61 8.45 -8.01 -8.75
CA ARG A 61 9.41 -7.63 -9.78
C ARG A 61 10.83 -7.51 -9.25
N LEU A 62 10.98 -7.26 -7.96
CA LEU A 62 12.30 -7.15 -7.36
C LEU A 62 12.89 -8.50 -6.97
N ILE A 63 12.05 -9.50 -6.78
CA ILE A 63 12.52 -10.82 -6.37
C ILE A 63 13.06 -11.56 -7.58
N PRO A 64 14.28 -12.08 -7.52
CA PRO A 64 14.83 -12.85 -8.63
C PRO A 64 14.04 -14.12 -8.87
N ASP A 65 14.01 -14.54 -10.13
CA ASP A 65 13.31 -15.77 -10.48
C ASP A 65 13.94 -17.01 -9.90
N SER A 66 15.13 -16.91 -9.44
CA SER A 66 15.86 -18.05 -8.96
C SER A 66 15.30 -18.64 -7.68
N ILE A 67 14.26 -18.09 -7.16
CA ILE A 67 13.68 -18.60 -5.93
C ILE A 67 12.77 -19.75 -6.27
N ALA A 68 12.82 -20.46 -6.93
CA ALA A 68 11.90 -21.55 -7.20
C ALA A 68 11.83 -22.53 -6.03
#